data_273038e376769a9a3da3dc11c6e5593f
#
_entry.id   273038e376769a9a3da3dc11c6e5593f
#
_cell.length_a   1.000
_cell.length_b   1.000
_cell.length_c   1.000
_cell.angle_alpha   90.00
_cell.angle_beta   90.00
_cell.angle_gamma   90.00
#
_symmetry.space_group_name_H-M   'P 1'
#
loop_
_entity.id
_entity.type
_entity.pdbx_description
1 polymer ?
#
loop_
_entity_poly.entity_id
_entity_poly.type
_entity_poly.pdbx_seq_one_letter_code
_entity_poly.pdbx_strand_id
1 'polypeptide(L)'
;MIYFLETELKNNKLLIYSLINVYGLNFKLICFLFKKLGLLKNLKVNELTSGQSVNLINLISESNIKLNIDLHKYNVELFSKLIQIKSYRGLRKLYKLPVRGQRTRTNASTSKKLTFKTF
;
A
#
# COMPACT_ATOMS: atom_id res chain seq x y z
N MET A 1 -17.97 14.69 -1.01
CA MET A 1 -16.67 14.00 -1.15
C MET A 1 -16.18 13.63 0.23
N ILE A 2 -15.88 12.39 0.47
CA ILE A 2 -15.36 11.91 1.76
C ILE A 2 -13.88 11.60 1.56
N TYR A 3 -13.02 12.28 2.33
CA TYR A 3 -11.58 12.02 2.35
C TYR A 3 -11.26 10.99 3.43
N PHE A 4 -10.51 9.96 3.06
CA PHE A 4 -10.05 8.93 3.97
C PHE A 4 -8.55 8.73 3.81
N LEU A 5 -7.77 9.03 4.85
CA LEU A 5 -6.30 8.88 4.84
C LEU A 5 -5.65 9.45 3.57
N GLU A 6 -5.89 10.72 3.27
CA GLU A 6 -5.36 11.45 2.10
C GLU A 6 -5.88 10.96 0.73
N THR A 7 -6.78 9.98 0.71
CA THR A 7 -7.39 9.50 -0.53
C THR A 7 -8.85 9.89 -0.64
N GLU A 8 -9.26 10.30 -1.85
CA GLU A 8 -10.65 10.64 -2.14
C GLU A 8 -11.47 9.38 -2.37
N LEU A 9 -12.52 9.19 -1.57
CA LEU A 9 -13.46 8.10 -1.76
C LEU A 9 -14.59 8.52 -2.70
N LYS A 10 -14.80 7.74 -3.76
CA LYS A 10 -15.90 7.99 -4.72
C LYS A 10 -17.23 7.56 -4.11
N ASN A 11 -18.16 8.52 -4.01
CA ASN A 11 -19.45 8.36 -3.32
C ASN A 11 -20.31 7.18 -3.83
N ASN A 12 -20.30 6.91 -5.13
CA ASN A 12 -21.17 5.90 -5.76
C ASN A 12 -20.61 4.47 -5.73
N LYS A 13 -19.41 4.27 -5.15
CA LYS A 13 -18.78 2.95 -5.08
C LYS A 13 -19.06 2.28 -3.74
N LEU A 14 -18.96 0.95 -3.74
CA LEU A 14 -18.91 0.19 -2.50
C LEU A 14 -17.67 0.59 -1.71
N LEU A 15 -17.83 0.73 -0.39
CA LEU A 15 -16.77 1.18 0.51
C LEU A 15 -15.52 0.31 0.42
N ILE A 16 -15.68 -1.01 0.27
CA ILE A 16 -14.57 -1.97 0.10
C ILE A 16 -13.70 -1.59 -1.10
N TYR A 17 -14.30 -1.38 -2.26
CA TYR A 17 -13.55 -1.05 -3.48
C TYR A 17 -12.95 0.35 -3.47
N SER A 18 -13.54 1.27 -2.73
CA SER A 18 -12.97 2.60 -2.53
C SER A 18 -11.74 2.55 -1.61
N LEU A 19 -11.77 1.73 -0.56
CA LEU A 19 -10.65 1.55 0.37
C LEU A 19 -9.47 0.78 -0.24
N ILE A 20 -9.68 -0.10 -1.22
CA ILE A 20 -8.59 -0.78 -1.94
C ILE A 20 -7.67 0.21 -2.68
N ASN A 21 -8.16 1.39 -3.04
CA ASN A 21 -7.34 2.42 -3.68
C ASN A 21 -6.30 3.04 -2.72
N VAL A 22 -6.48 2.88 -1.41
CA VAL A 22 -5.49 3.29 -0.41
C VAL A 22 -4.29 2.35 -0.45
N TYR A 23 -3.11 2.89 -0.70
CA TYR A 23 -1.89 2.07 -0.77
C TYR A 23 -1.58 1.42 0.58
N GLY A 24 -1.54 0.09 0.58
CA GLY A 24 -1.33 -0.73 1.78
C GLY A 24 -2.58 -1.46 2.28
N LEU A 25 -3.78 -1.08 1.83
CA LEU A 25 -5.00 -1.81 2.14
C LEU A 25 -5.30 -2.85 1.05
N ASN A 26 -5.39 -4.11 1.46
CA ASN A 26 -5.79 -5.20 0.58
C ASN A 26 -7.21 -5.68 0.95
N PHE A 27 -7.91 -6.28 0.00
CA PHE A 27 -9.28 -6.82 0.17
C PHE A 27 -9.43 -7.68 1.43
N LYS A 28 -8.50 -8.59 1.72
CA LYS A 28 -8.53 -9.43 2.92
C LYS A 28 -8.47 -8.62 4.21
N LEU A 29 -7.60 -7.61 4.26
CA LEU A 29 -7.45 -6.74 5.41
C LEU A 29 -8.71 -5.90 5.64
N ILE A 30 -9.28 -5.34 4.58
CA ILE A 30 -10.52 -4.56 4.66
C ILE A 30 -11.66 -5.44 5.16
N CYS A 31 -11.80 -6.66 4.66
CA CYS A 31 -12.81 -7.60 5.15
C CYS A 31 -12.63 -7.94 6.64
N PHE A 32 -11.39 -8.02 7.12
CA PHE A 32 -11.11 -8.23 8.53
C PHE A 32 -11.52 -7.02 9.39
N LEU A 33 -11.19 -5.79 8.93
CA LEU A 33 -11.61 -4.56 9.59
C LEU A 33 -13.14 -4.43 9.64
N PHE A 34 -13.82 -4.75 8.54
CA PHE A 34 -15.29 -4.72 8.47
C PHE A 34 -15.94 -5.71 9.46
N LYS A 35 -15.37 -6.91 9.59
CA LYS A 35 -15.84 -7.89 10.59
C LYS A 35 -15.69 -7.36 12.02
N LYS A 36 -14.57 -6.69 12.33
CA LYS A 36 -14.35 -6.09 13.66
C LYS A 36 -15.34 -4.98 13.98
N LEU A 37 -15.71 -4.18 12.98
CA LEU A 37 -16.64 -3.05 13.14
C LEU A 37 -18.11 -3.43 12.93
N GLY A 38 -18.40 -4.68 12.55
CA GLY A 38 -19.77 -5.11 12.23
C GLY A 38 -20.33 -4.45 10.96
N LEU A 39 -19.47 -3.98 10.04
CA LEU A 39 -19.89 -3.32 8.80
C LEU A 39 -20.30 -4.35 7.74
N LEU A 40 -21.35 -4.04 6.99
CA LEU A 40 -21.79 -4.85 5.87
C LEU A 40 -20.81 -4.71 4.67
N LYS A 41 -20.54 -5.80 3.98
CA LYS A 41 -19.66 -5.79 2.80
C LYS A 41 -20.23 -4.98 1.63
N ASN A 42 -21.55 -4.88 1.54
CA ASN A 42 -22.25 -4.18 0.45
C ASN A 42 -22.51 -2.70 0.76
N LEU A 43 -21.93 -2.17 1.86
CA LEU A 43 -22.07 -0.77 2.26
C LEU A 43 -21.47 0.16 1.20
N LYS A 44 -22.22 1.17 0.79
CA LYS A 44 -21.76 2.24 -0.10
C LYS A 44 -21.10 3.36 0.71
N VAL A 45 -20.23 4.12 0.06
CA VAL A 45 -19.56 5.25 0.70
C VAL A 45 -20.55 6.29 1.23
N ASN A 46 -21.66 6.53 0.52
CA ASN A 46 -22.72 7.48 0.93
C ASN A 46 -23.48 7.06 2.20
N GLU A 47 -23.52 5.75 2.47
CA GLU A 47 -24.25 5.19 3.62
C GLU A 47 -23.39 5.17 4.89
N LEU A 48 -22.12 5.55 4.76
CA LEU A 48 -21.18 5.56 5.89
C LEU A 48 -21.50 6.73 6.82
N THR A 49 -21.80 6.42 8.08
CA THR A 49 -21.98 7.46 9.10
C THR A 49 -20.63 8.04 9.55
N SER A 50 -20.64 9.30 10.00
CA SER A 50 -19.41 9.95 10.52
C SER A 50 -18.79 9.16 11.68
N GLY A 51 -19.59 8.59 12.57
CA GLY A 51 -19.11 7.75 13.66
C GLY A 51 -18.41 6.48 13.17
N GLN A 52 -18.97 5.81 12.15
CA GLN A 52 -18.35 4.61 11.56
C GLN A 52 -17.01 4.93 10.87
N SER A 53 -16.90 6.09 10.22
CA SER A 53 -15.64 6.52 9.59
C SER A 53 -14.55 6.77 10.63
N VAL A 54 -14.87 7.43 11.74
CA VAL A 54 -13.93 7.66 12.86
C VAL A 54 -13.49 6.33 13.48
N ASN A 55 -14.43 5.44 13.77
CA ASN A 55 -14.12 4.11 14.33
C ASN A 55 -13.21 3.29 13.42
N LEU A 56 -13.40 3.40 12.10
CA LEU A 56 -12.56 2.71 11.11
C LEU A 56 -11.13 3.27 11.10
N ILE A 57 -10.96 4.60 11.19
CA ILE A 57 -9.65 5.25 11.29
C ILE A 57 -8.94 4.85 12.59
N ASN A 58 -9.64 4.90 13.73
CA ASN A 58 -9.09 4.53 15.03
C ASN A 58 -8.61 3.08 15.03
N LEU A 59 -9.39 2.16 14.48
CA LEU A 59 -9.03 0.76 14.41
C LEU A 59 -7.81 0.49 13.51
N ILE A 60 -7.64 1.28 12.44
CA ILE A 60 -6.44 1.21 11.59
C ILE A 60 -5.22 1.72 12.36
N SER A 61 -5.34 2.84 13.07
CA SER A 61 -4.24 3.41 13.86
C SER A 61 -3.82 2.47 15.00
N GLU A 62 -4.76 1.86 15.70
CA GLU A 62 -4.49 0.87 16.75
C GLU A 62 -3.77 -0.38 16.21
N SER A 63 -4.08 -0.79 14.98
CA SER A 63 -3.47 -1.99 14.38
C SER A 63 -2.05 -1.78 13.86
N ASN A 64 -1.46 -0.58 14.00
CA ASN A 64 -0.08 -0.24 13.57
C ASN A 64 0.21 -0.59 12.11
N ILE A 65 -0.80 -0.54 11.24
CA ILE A 65 -0.67 -0.82 9.81
C ILE A 65 -0.06 0.41 9.13
N LYS A 66 1.09 0.23 8.50
CA LYS A 66 1.70 1.29 7.70
C LYS A 66 0.96 1.45 6.39
N LEU A 67 0.52 2.66 6.07
CA LEU A 67 -0.22 2.98 4.86
C LEU A 67 0.45 4.15 4.11
N ASN A 68 0.07 4.31 2.84
CA ASN A 68 0.47 5.43 1.99
C ASN A 68 1.98 5.79 2.12
N ILE A 69 2.27 7.00 2.58
CA ILE A 69 3.62 7.56 2.70
C ILE A 69 4.48 6.74 3.68
N ASP A 70 3.93 6.29 4.80
CA ASP A 70 4.69 5.52 5.80
C ASP A 70 5.12 4.15 5.29
N LEU A 71 4.27 3.50 4.49
CA LEU A 71 4.62 2.26 3.83
C LEU A 71 5.71 2.47 2.76
N HIS A 72 5.65 3.59 2.03
CA HIS A 72 6.71 3.97 1.09
C HIS A 72 8.04 4.21 1.79
N LYS A 73 8.05 5.02 2.86
CA LYS A 73 9.24 5.26 3.68
C LYS A 73 9.85 3.96 4.18
N TYR A 74 9.01 3.08 4.73
CA TYR A 74 9.45 1.78 5.22
C TYR A 74 10.10 0.92 4.13
N ASN A 75 9.52 0.90 2.92
CA ASN A 75 10.09 0.17 1.80
C ASN A 75 11.45 0.75 1.35
N VAL A 76 11.60 2.08 1.37
CA VAL A 76 12.87 2.75 1.07
C VAL A 76 13.92 2.42 2.14
N GLU A 77 13.56 2.43 3.42
CA GLU A 77 14.45 2.03 4.50
C GLU A 77 14.95 0.58 4.35
N LEU A 78 14.04 -0.34 4.06
CA LEU A 78 14.42 -1.74 3.82
C LEU A 78 15.39 -1.87 2.66
N PHE A 79 15.20 -1.07 1.61
CA PHE A 79 16.10 -1.07 0.48
C PHE A 79 17.47 -0.46 0.82
N SER A 80 17.51 0.66 1.54
CA SER A 80 18.75 1.29 2.00
C SER A 80 19.58 0.36 2.89
N LYS A 81 18.92 -0.39 3.79
CA LYS A 81 19.57 -1.42 4.61
C LYS A 81 20.26 -2.50 3.74
N LEU A 82 19.60 -2.96 2.67
CA LEU A 82 20.19 -3.94 1.76
C LEU A 82 21.44 -3.41 1.03
N ILE A 83 21.47 -2.10 0.74
CA ILE A 83 22.64 -1.44 0.12
C ILE A 83 23.75 -1.30 1.14
N GLN A 84 23.46 -0.85 2.37
CA GLN A 84 24.44 -0.67 3.45
C GLN A 84 25.17 -1.96 3.77
N ILE A 85 24.47 -3.10 3.81
CA ILE A 85 25.04 -4.44 4.01
C ILE A 85 25.85 -4.89 2.78
N LYS A 86 25.87 -4.12 1.68
CA LYS A 86 26.50 -4.48 0.40
C LYS A 86 26.01 -5.84 -0.14
N SER A 87 24.74 -6.18 0.12
CA SER A 87 24.17 -7.44 -0.37
C SER A 87 24.08 -7.46 -1.90
N TYR A 88 24.30 -8.63 -2.50
CA TYR A 88 24.14 -8.82 -3.96
C TYR A 88 22.79 -8.31 -4.46
N ARG A 89 21.72 -8.59 -3.72
CA ARG A 89 20.36 -8.14 -4.04
C ARG A 89 20.23 -6.61 -4.01
N GLY A 90 20.84 -5.93 -3.02
CA GLY A 90 20.83 -4.47 -2.91
C GLY A 90 21.59 -3.82 -4.05
N LEU A 91 22.81 -4.30 -4.34
CA LEU A 91 23.64 -3.76 -5.43
C LEU A 91 22.99 -3.97 -6.81
N ARG A 92 22.42 -5.15 -7.08
CA ARG A 92 21.73 -5.42 -8.35
C ARG A 92 20.54 -4.47 -8.56
N LYS A 93 19.74 -4.24 -7.50
CA LYS A 93 18.63 -3.28 -7.54
C LYS A 93 19.11 -1.84 -7.75
N LEU A 94 20.19 -1.43 -7.07
CA LEU A 94 20.80 -0.10 -7.23
C LEU A 94 21.20 0.15 -8.68
N TYR A 95 21.83 -0.82 -9.33
CA TYR A 95 22.22 -0.75 -10.75
C TYR A 95 21.05 -1.02 -11.71
N LYS A 96 19.81 -1.14 -11.24
CA LYS A 96 18.63 -1.43 -12.07
C LYS A 96 18.78 -2.73 -12.88
N LEU A 97 19.42 -3.72 -12.29
CA LEU A 97 19.68 -5.03 -12.90
C LEU A 97 18.76 -6.10 -12.31
N PRO A 98 18.42 -7.14 -13.06
CA PRO A 98 17.65 -8.27 -12.55
C PRO A 98 18.36 -8.95 -11.38
N VAL A 99 17.58 -9.29 -10.34
CA VAL A 99 18.09 -9.87 -9.08
C VAL A 99 18.08 -11.38 -9.09
N ARG A 100 17.26 -12.01 -9.95
CA ARG A 100 17.01 -13.45 -9.96
C ARG A 100 17.85 -14.22 -11.01
N GLY A 101 19.05 -13.76 -11.37
CA GLY A 101 19.93 -14.43 -12.32
C GLY A 101 19.45 -14.38 -13.78
N GLN A 102 18.51 -13.51 -14.11
CA GLN A 102 17.99 -13.38 -15.47
C GLN A 102 19.05 -12.80 -16.41
N ARG A 103 18.98 -13.23 -17.67
CA ARG A 103 19.86 -12.77 -18.75
C ARG A 103 19.70 -11.26 -18.98
N THR A 104 20.83 -10.52 -19.06
CA THR A 104 20.82 -9.05 -19.16
C THR A 104 20.91 -8.53 -20.58
N ARG A 105 21.29 -9.36 -21.56
CA ARG A 105 21.51 -8.93 -22.95
C ARG A 105 20.21 -8.39 -23.59
N THR A 106 19.08 -9.06 -23.42
CA THR A 106 17.81 -8.72 -24.08
C THR A 106 16.65 -8.47 -23.11
N ASN A 107 16.65 -9.09 -21.93
CA ASN A 107 15.46 -9.22 -21.07
C ASN A 107 15.48 -8.34 -19.80
N ALA A 108 16.30 -7.29 -19.74
CA ALA A 108 16.43 -6.43 -18.57
C ALA A 108 15.63 -5.11 -18.67
N SER A 109 14.70 -4.99 -19.63
CA SER A 109 13.95 -3.75 -19.87
C SER A 109 13.07 -3.33 -18.69
N THR A 110 12.41 -4.27 -18.03
CA THR A 110 11.55 -3.98 -16.86
C THR A 110 12.38 -3.49 -15.68
N SER A 111 13.52 -4.13 -15.38
CA SER A 111 14.38 -3.71 -14.27
C SER A 111 15.01 -2.33 -14.51
N LYS A 112 15.34 -1.99 -15.75
CA LYS A 112 15.85 -0.65 -16.14
C LYS A 112 14.79 0.45 -15.93
N LYS A 113 13.50 0.15 -16.16
CA LYS A 113 12.39 1.08 -15.98
C LYS A 113 11.99 1.24 -14.51
N LEU A 114 12.26 0.26 -13.65
CA LEU A 114 11.97 0.33 -12.24
C LEU A 114 12.91 1.36 -11.58
N THR A 115 12.44 2.57 -11.48
CA THR A 115 13.05 3.58 -10.62
C THR A 115 12.51 3.37 -9.21
N PHE A 116 13.36 3.04 -8.26
CA PHE A 116 13.02 3.29 -6.86
C PHE A 116 12.97 4.81 -6.73
N LYS A 117 11.78 5.36 -6.72
CA LYS A 117 11.59 6.77 -6.41
C LYS A 117 12.07 6.96 -4.98
N THR A 118 13.28 7.44 -4.82
CA THR A 118 13.73 8.14 -3.61
C THR A 118 12.94 9.44 -3.61
N PHE A 119 11.96 9.55 -2.73
CA PHE A 119 11.31 10.83 -2.43
C PHE A 119 12.18 11.62 -1.50
#